data_626f0413b41f2b119b16923baab53a1e
#
_entry.id   626f0413b41f2b119b16923baab53a1e
#
_cell.length_a   1.000
_cell.length_b   1.000
_cell.length_c   1.000
_cell.angle_alpha   90.00
_cell.angle_beta   90.00
_cell.angle_gamma   90.00
#
_symmetry.space_group_name_H-M   'P 1'
#
loop_
_entity.id
_entity.type
_entity.pdbx_description
1 polymer ?
#
loop_
_entity_poly.entity_id
_entity_poly.type
_entity_poly.pdbx_seq_one_letter_code
_entity_poly.pdbx_strand_id
1 'polypeptide(L)'
;MKINLRETKKLQTLKGWGTSACWWSQYCADESVAEEIAELLYGNTGLGLNIYRYNIGGGTDPENCRVTNPWRVTESFYKYDREKEDGEYDFSADKTAVSMMKRCLEKGNVDTLIVFANSPHYAHTSTGQASGSLMQHTCNLPMSNYRKFADYFLTCTQALIDMG
;
A
#
# COMPACT_ATOMS: atom_id res chain seq x y z
N MET A 1 36.57 4.17 -9.37
CA MET A 1 36.63 4.26 -7.91
C MET A 1 36.42 2.87 -7.35
N LYS A 2 37.35 2.33 -6.55
CA LYS A 2 37.14 1.06 -5.83
C LYS A 2 36.73 1.36 -4.40
N ILE A 3 35.60 0.84 -3.96
CA ILE A 3 35.15 0.95 -2.57
C ILE A 3 35.50 -0.36 -1.87
N ASN A 4 36.30 -0.27 -0.79
CA ASN A 4 36.63 -1.43 0.02
C ASN A 4 35.78 -1.44 1.28
N LEU A 5 34.73 -2.23 1.31
CA LEU A 5 33.80 -2.32 2.43
C LEU A 5 34.40 -2.97 3.69
N ARG A 6 35.52 -3.69 3.57
CA ARG A 6 36.15 -4.37 4.71
C ARG A 6 36.94 -3.44 5.61
N GLU A 7 37.39 -2.32 5.08
CA GLU A 7 38.23 -1.32 5.79
C GLU A 7 37.43 -0.16 6.38
N THR A 8 36.10 -0.15 6.15
CA THR A 8 35.24 0.90 6.67
C THR A 8 34.82 0.62 8.12
N LYS A 9 34.75 1.69 8.94
CA LYS A 9 34.19 1.60 10.29
C LYS A 9 32.74 1.15 10.22
N LYS A 10 32.40 0.12 10.98
CA LYS A 10 30.98 -0.29 11.14
C LYS A 10 30.21 0.78 11.89
N LEU A 11 29.20 1.36 11.27
CA LEU A 11 28.35 2.42 11.85
C LEU A 11 27.00 1.87 12.29
N GLN A 12 26.38 1.05 11.43
CA GLN A 12 25.04 0.48 11.66
C GLN A 12 24.91 -0.86 10.94
N THR A 13 23.92 -1.64 11.35
CA THR A 13 23.53 -2.88 10.69
C THR A 13 22.25 -2.67 9.91
N LEU A 14 22.28 -2.93 8.61
CA LEU A 14 21.07 -2.99 7.79
C LEU A 14 20.33 -4.29 8.13
N LYS A 15 19.06 -4.16 8.51
CA LYS A 15 18.24 -5.32 8.91
C LYS A 15 17.53 -5.97 7.74
N GLY A 16 17.34 -5.27 6.62
CA GLY A 16 16.63 -5.82 5.51
C GLY A 16 16.60 -4.94 4.27
N TRP A 17 16.10 -5.53 3.21
CA TRP A 17 15.84 -4.90 1.93
C TRP A 17 14.43 -5.24 1.48
N GLY A 18 13.76 -4.32 0.84
CA GLY A 18 12.40 -4.55 0.40
C GLY A 18 11.99 -3.70 -0.78
N THR A 19 10.77 -3.95 -1.26
CA THR A 19 10.15 -3.13 -2.29
C THR A 19 8.78 -2.64 -1.83
N SER A 20 8.37 -1.48 -2.35
CA SER A 20 7.00 -1.01 -2.23
C SER A 20 6.15 -1.69 -3.31
N ALA A 21 5.07 -2.33 -2.91
CA ALA A 21 4.11 -2.95 -3.81
C ALA A 21 3.23 -1.93 -4.56
N CYS A 22 3.23 -0.69 -4.13
CA CYS A 22 2.50 0.42 -4.75
C CYS A 22 3.26 0.87 -6.02
N TRP A 23 2.72 0.79 -7.16
CA TRP A 23 1.35 0.43 -7.59
C TRP A 23 1.33 -0.85 -8.44
N TRP A 24 2.46 -1.54 -8.57
CA TRP A 24 2.61 -2.67 -9.48
C TRP A 24 1.78 -3.90 -9.06
N SER A 25 1.63 -4.13 -7.75
CA SER A 25 0.97 -5.36 -7.24
C SER A 25 -0.49 -5.49 -7.67
N GLN A 26 -1.21 -4.40 -7.87
CA GLN A 26 -2.60 -4.43 -8.32
C GLN A 26 -2.78 -4.89 -9.78
N TYR A 27 -1.69 -4.97 -10.54
CA TYR A 27 -1.68 -5.45 -11.94
C TYR A 27 -1.22 -6.90 -12.08
N CYS A 28 -0.86 -7.56 -11.01
CA CYS A 28 -0.42 -8.95 -11.00
C CYS A 28 -1.62 -9.93 -10.95
N ALA A 29 -2.59 -9.74 -11.86
CA ALA A 29 -3.78 -10.59 -11.93
C ALA A 29 -3.52 -11.97 -12.56
N ASP A 30 -2.52 -12.07 -13.44
CA ASP A 30 -2.10 -13.35 -14.01
C ASP A 30 -1.30 -14.12 -12.95
N GLU A 31 -1.78 -15.29 -12.59
CA GLU A 31 -1.21 -16.08 -11.51
C GLU A 31 0.21 -16.57 -11.78
N SER A 32 0.54 -16.89 -13.03
CA SER A 32 1.88 -17.35 -13.39
C SER A 32 2.89 -16.21 -13.31
N VAL A 33 2.51 -15.02 -13.77
CA VAL A 33 3.33 -13.80 -13.69
C VAL A 33 3.49 -13.37 -12.22
N ALA A 34 2.42 -13.42 -11.44
CA ALA A 34 2.45 -13.09 -10.02
C ALA A 34 3.40 -14.03 -9.25
N GLU A 35 3.36 -15.33 -9.57
CA GLU A 35 4.24 -16.32 -8.97
C GLU A 35 5.71 -16.08 -9.32
N GLU A 36 6.00 -15.81 -10.59
CA GLU A 36 7.34 -15.51 -11.05
C GLU A 36 7.90 -14.24 -10.37
N ILE A 37 7.10 -13.18 -10.27
CA ILE A 37 7.49 -11.94 -9.57
C ILE A 37 7.75 -12.20 -8.09
N ALA A 38 6.88 -12.97 -7.42
CA ALA A 38 7.07 -13.30 -6.01
C ALA A 38 8.36 -14.08 -5.78
N GLU A 39 8.66 -15.06 -6.63
CA GLU A 39 9.91 -15.85 -6.55
C GLU A 39 11.13 -14.97 -6.83
N LEU A 40 11.09 -14.11 -7.87
CA LEU A 40 12.22 -13.23 -8.21
C LEU A 40 12.52 -12.21 -7.10
N LEU A 41 11.50 -11.67 -6.44
CA LEU A 41 11.69 -10.65 -5.41
C LEU A 41 11.94 -11.27 -4.02
N TYR A 42 11.15 -12.26 -3.63
CA TYR A 42 11.11 -12.76 -2.25
C TYR A 42 11.51 -14.22 -2.11
N GLY A 43 11.64 -14.97 -3.22
CA GLY A 43 12.08 -16.36 -3.20
C GLY A 43 13.58 -16.53 -2.95
N ASN A 44 13.96 -17.75 -2.57
CA ASN A 44 15.35 -18.10 -2.26
C ASN A 44 16.26 -18.12 -3.50
N THR A 45 15.68 -18.28 -4.69
CA THR A 45 16.41 -18.26 -5.97
C THR A 45 16.49 -16.87 -6.57
N GLY A 46 15.73 -15.91 -6.03
CA GLY A 46 15.67 -14.52 -6.46
C GLY A 46 16.51 -13.59 -5.59
N LEU A 47 15.97 -12.40 -5.34
CA LEU A 47 16.63 -11.38 -4.52
C LEU A 47 16.57 -11.66 -3.01
N GLY A 48 15.65 -12.52 -2.55
CA GLY A 48 15.48 -12.85 -1.14
C GLY A 48 15.15 -11.62 -0.28
N LEU A 49 14.32 -10.70 -0.80
CA LEU A 49 13.90 -9.53 -0.03
C LEU A 49 13.13 -9.97 1.21
N ASN A 50 13.31 -9.24 2.31
CA ASN A 50 12.68 -9.56 3.59
C ASN A 50 11.74 -8.47 4.13
N ILE A 51 11.53 -7.40 3.36
CA ILE A 51 10.58 -6.34 3.71
C ILE A 51 9.58 -6.17 2.57
N TYR A 52 8.29 -6.32 2.88
CA TYR A 52 7.20 -6.01 1.97
C TYR A 52 6.48 -4.75 2.43
N ARG A 53 6.20 -3.81 1.52
CA ARG A 53 5.48 -2.57 1.84
C ARG A 53 4.16 -2.50 1.10
N TYR A 54 3.06 -2.73 1.83
CA TYR A 54 1.70 -2.70 1.32
C TYR A 54 1.12 -1.27 1.36
N ASN A 55 0.37 -0.88 0.33
CA ASN A 55 -0.33 0.40 0.26
C ASN A 55 -1.83 0.23 0.53
N ILE A 56 -2.31 0.76 1.64
CA ILE A 56 -3.75 0.90 1.87
C ILE A 56 -4.27 1.97 0.92
N GLY A 57 -5.18 1.59 0.01
CA GLY A 57 -5.70 2.44 -1.03
C GLY A 57 -6.64 3.53 -0.51
N GLY A 58 -6.49 4.74 -1.01
CA GLY A 58 -7.40 5.85 -0.70
C GLY A 58 -8.75 5.78 -1.43
N GLY A 59 -8.91 4.82 -2.32
CA GLY A 59 -10.09 4.73 -3.18
C GLY A 59 -10.17 5.89 -4.17
N THR A 60 -11.26 5.94 -4.88
CA THR A 60 -11.51 6.96 -5.90
C THR A 60 -13.00 7.27 -5.93
N ASP A 61 -13.32 8.56 -6.01
CA ASP A 61 -14.66 8.97 -6.36
C ASP A 61 -14.95 8.56 -7.82
N PRO A 62 -15.92 7.68 -8.08
CA PRO A 62 -16.19 7.19 -9.44
C PRO A 62 -16.67 8.30 -10.39
N GLU A 63 -17.27 9.37 -9.85
CA GLU A 63 -17.80 10.48 -10.65
C GLU A 63 -16.79 11.61 -10.86
N ASN A 64 -15.73 11.67 -10.06
CA ASN A 64 -14.80 12.79 -10.07
C ASN A 64 -13.36 12.35 -9.71
N CYS A 65 -12.81 11.44 -10.51
CA CYS A 65 -11.44 10.99 -10.34
C CYS A 65 -10.45 11.98 -10.97
N ARG A 66 -9.56 12.55 -10.17
CA ARG A 66 -8.47 13.44 -10.63
C ARG A 66 -7.13 12.74 -10.77
N VAL A 67 -7.06 11.43 -10.54
CA VAL A 67 -5.84 10.66 -10.77
C VAL A 67 -5.66 10.48 -12.27
N THR A 68 -4.73 11.22 -12.86
CA THR A 68 -4.50 11.23 -14.33
C THR A 68 -3.88 9.94 -14.86
N ASN A 69 -3.14 9.22 -14.04
CA ASN A 69 -2.58 7.92 -14.38
C ASN A 69 -3.45 6.80 -13.80
N PRO A 70 -4.24 6.08 -14.63
CA PRO A 70 -5.15 5.05 -14.13
C PRO A 70 -4.45 3.96 -13.29
N TRP A 71 -3.20 3.65 -13.63
CA TRP A 71 -2.41 2.66 -12.90
C TRP A 71 -2.00 3.09 -11.47
N ARG A 72 -2.27 4.33 -11.06
CA ARG A 72 -2.10 4.83 -9.69
C ARG A 72 -3.40 4.85 -8.88
N VAL A 73 -4.52 4.51 -9.51
CA VAL A 73 -5.79 4.34 -8.80
C VAL A 73 -5.72 3.06 -8.01
N THR A 74 -5.90 3.15 -6.69
CA THR A 74 -5.89 2.01 -5.77
C THR A 74 -7.26 1.84 -5.17
N GLU A 75 -7.75 0.61 -5.11
CA GLU A 75 -8.99 0.30 -4.42
C GLU A 75 -8.85 0.57 -2.91
N SER A 76 -9.97 0.88 -2.28
CA SER A 76 -10.07 1.02 -0.83
C SER A 76 -10.87 -0.13 -0.26
N PHE A 77 -10.51 -0.58 0.95
CA PHE A 77 -11.35 -1.48 1.74
C PHE A 77 -12.59 -0.80 2.32
N TYR A 78 -12.74 0.52 2.16
CA TYR A 78 -13.89 1.27 2.66
C TYR A 78 -14.72 1.79 1.50
N LYS A 79 -15.98 1.34 1.42
CA LYS A 79 -16.96 1.76 0.42
C LYS A 79 -17.84 2.85 1.02
N TYR A 80 -17.57 4.09 0.63
CA TYR A 80 -18.31 5.25 1.10
C TYR A 80 -19.63 5.43 0.37
N ASP A 81 -20.70 5.61 1.14
CA ASP A 81 -22.05 5.93 0.68
C ASP A 81 -22.31 7.43 0.95
N ARG A 82 -22.48 8.19 -0.14
CA ARG A 82 -22.70 9.64 -0.05
C ARG A 82 -24.05 10.03 0.55
N GLU A 83 -25.07 9.19 0.37
CA GLU A 83 -26.41 9.48 0.88
C GLU A 83 -26.46 9.33 2.40
N LYS A 84 -25.69 8.39 2.94
CA LYS A 84 -25.57 8.15 4.38
C LYS A 84 -24.47 8.96 5.05
N GLU A 85 -23.59 9.60 4.27
CA GLU A 85 -22.36 10.25 4.74
C GLU A 85 -21.46 9.31 5.57
N ASP A 86 -21.53 8.00 5.29
CA ASP A 86 -20.83 6.92 5.98
C ASP A 86 -20.50 5.79 4.99
N GLY A 87 -19.91 4.69 5.45
CA GLY A 87 -19.59 3.57 4.58
C GLY A 87 -19.35 2.28 5.34
N GLU A 88 -19.11 1.24 4.56
CA GLU A 88 -18.88 -0.11 5.05
C GLU A 88 -17.51 -0.62 4.60
N TYR A 89 -16.90 -1.46 5.43
CA TYR A 89 -15.64 -2.13 5.06
C TYR A 89 -15.93 -3.38 4.23
N ASP A 90 -15.25 -3.47 3.09
CA ASP A 90 -15.22 -4.65 2.23
C ASP A 90 -13.77 -5.10 2.06
N PHE A 91 -13.35 -6.03 2.88
CA PHE A 91 -11.99 -6.58 2.84
C PHE A 91 -11.76 -7.57 1.69
N SER A 92 -12.75 -7.80 0.83
CA SER A 92 -12.58 -8.50 -0.44
C SER A 92 -12.13 -7.56 -1.58
N ALA A 93 -12.15 -6.25 -1.35
CA ALA A 93 -11.58 -5.26 -2.27
C ALA A 93 -10.05 -5.37 -2.35
N ASP A 94 -9.45 -4.69 -3.33
CA ASP A 94 -8.01 -4.73 -3.64
C ASP A 94 -7.43 -6.16 -3.75
N LYS A 95 -8.27 -7.06 -4.26
CA LYS A 95 -8.03 -8.51 -4.29
C LYS A 95 -6.67 -8.86 -4.88
N THR A 96 -6.28 -8.21 -5.97
CA THR A 96 -5.03 -8.51 -6.68
C THR A 96 -3.81 -8.14 -5.85
N ALA A 97 -3.81 -6.95 -5.22
CA ALA A 97 -2.70 -6.53 -4.38
C ALA A 97 -2.59 -7.35 -3.10
N VAL A 98 -3.74 -7.73 -2.49
CA VAL A 98 -3.78 -8.64 -1.33
C VAL A 98 -3.27 -10.03 -1.70
N SER A 99 -3.71 -10.58 -2.85
CA SER A 99 -3.23 -11.89 -3.34
C SER A 99 -1.71 -11.86 -3.57
N MET A 100 -1.20 -10.78 -4.17
CA MET A 100 0.24 -10.61 -4.40
C MET A 100 1.03 -10.51 -3.09
N MET A 101 0.50 -9.78 -2.11
CA MET A 101 1.10 -9.73 -0.75
C MET A 101 1.22 -11.13 -0.15
N LYS A 102 0.12 -11.87 -0.10
CA LYS A 102 0.10 -13.24 0.46
C LYS A 102 1.11 -14.14 -0.24
N ARG A 103 1.15 -14.11 -1.56
CA ARG A 103 2.09 -14.88 -2.37
C ARG A 103 3.56 -14.56 -2.04
N CYS A 104 3.87 -13.29 -1.82
CA CYS A 104 5.21 -12.87 -1.39
C CYS A 104 5.54 -13.35 0.04
N LEU A 105 4.57 -13.28 0.96
CA LEU A 105 4.74 -13.77 2.34
C LEU A 105 4.97 -15.30 2.38
N GLU A 106 4.27 -16.05 1.54
CA GLU A 106 4.40 -17.52 1.42
C GLU A 106 5.80 -17.97 0.97
N LYS A 107 6.63 -17.09 0.38
CA LYS A 107 8.03 -17.40 0.07
C LYS A 107 8.90 -17.58 1.31
N GLY A 108 8.44 -17.13 2.48
CA GLY A 108 9.06 -17.38 3.78
C GLY A 108 10.25 -16.49 4.12
N ASN A 109 10.64 -15.55 3.25
CA ASN A 109 11.73 -14.62 3.51
C ASN A 109 11.28 -13.29 4.12
N VAL A 110 9.98 -12.94 4.01
CA VAL A 110 9.46 -11.68 4.55
C VAL A 110 9.31 -11.78 6.05
N ASP A 111 10.08 -10.99 6.79
CA ASP A 111 10.01 -10.85 8.25
C ASP A 111 9.38 -9.52 8.69
N THR A 112 9.24 -8.58 7.75
CA THR A 112 8.72 -7.24 8.04
C THR A 112 7.69 -6.83 7.00
N LEU A 113 6.44 -6.63 7.44
CA LEU A 113 5.38 -6.02 6.66
C LEU A 113 5.23 -4.55 7.07
N ILE A 114 5.46 -3.64 6.13
CA ILE A 114 5.21 -2.22 6.31
C ILE A 114 3.88 -1.88 5.67
N VAL A 115 2.94 -1.38 6.46
CA VAL A 115 1.67 -0.88 5.96
C VAL A 115 1.71 0.64 5.91
N PHE A 116 1.30 1.24 4.81
CA PHE A 116 1.24 2.70 4.67
C PHE A 116 0.02 3.11 3.85
N ALA A 117 -0.40 4.35 3.99
CA ALA A 117 -1.37 4.98 3.11
C ALA A 117 -0.69 6.12 2.36
N ASN A 118 -0.72 6.07 1.04
CA ASN A 118 -0.17 7.14 0.19
C ASN A 118 -1.04 8.41 0.25
N SER A 119 -2.32 8.23 0.50
CA SER A 119 -3.31 9.30 0.75
C SER A 119 -4.42 8.79 1.67
N PRO A 120 -5.11 9.68 2.38
CA PRO A 120 -6.34 9.32 3.07
C PRO A 120 -7.40 8.81 2.09
N HIS A 121 -8.42 8.13 2.60
CA HIS A 121 -9.59 7.80 1.82
C HIS A 121 -10.23 9.08 1.23
N TYR A 122 -10.63 9.04 -0.05
CA TYR A 122 -11.08 10.23 -0.78
C TYR A 122 -12.22 10.98 -0.08
N ALA A 123 -13.16 10.25 0.53
CA ALA A 123 -14.29 10.85 1.26
C ALA A 123 -13.87 11.59 2.55
N HIS A 124 -12.68 11.35 3.06
CA HIS A 124 -12.15 12.03 4.25
C HIS A 124 -11.31 13.26 3.91
N THR A 125 -11.07 13.51 2.63
CA THR A 125 -10.20 14.61 2.18
C THR A 125 -10.97 15.92 1.97
N SER A 126 -10.28 17.05 2.05
CA SER A 126 -10.86 18.38 1.78
C SER A 126 -11.30 18.57 0.33
N THR A 127 -10.72 17.82 -0.60
CA THR A 127 -11.03 17.90 -2.03
C THR A 127 -12.03 16.86 -2.50
N GLY A 128 -12.40 15.88 -1.66
CA GLY A 128 -13.12 14.68 -2.10
C GLY A 128 -12.30 13.78 -3.03
N GLN A 129 -10.97 13.89 -3.00
CA GLN A 129 -10.05 13.18 -3.90
C GLN A 129 -8.93 12.54 -3.11
N ALA A 130 -8.50 11.35 -3.51
CA ALA A 130 -7.32 10.70 -2.96
C ALA A 130 -6.00 11.34 -3.45
N SER A 131 -6.06 12.38 -4.28
CA SER A 131 -4.89 13.08 -4.80
C SER A 131 -5.07 14.59 -4.74
N GLY A 132 -3.94 15.29 -4.61
CA GLY A 132 -3.90 16.76 -4.59
C GLY A 132 -4.29 17.36 -3.25
N SER A 133 -4.53 18.66 -3.27
CA SER A 133 -4.98 19.48 -2.13
C SER A 133 -5.72 20.71 -2.66
N LEU A 134 -6.40 21.43 -1.77
CA LEU A 134 -7.11 22.66 -2.14
C LEU A 134 -6.16 23.76 -2.63
N MET A 135 -5.01 23.86 -2.00
CA MET A 135 -3.95 24.83 -2.33
C MET A 135 -2.59 24.15 -2.31
N GLN A 136 -1.64 24.71 -3.05
CA GLN A 136 -0.25 24.26 -3.04
C GLN A 136 0.30 24.27 -1.61
N HIS A 137 1.02 23.22 -1.24
CA HIS A 137 1.63 23.04 0.09
C HIS A 137 0.64 22.85 1.26
N THR A 138 -0.64 22.59 1.01
CA THR A 138 -1.58 22.27 2.07
C THR A 138 -1.83 20.77 2.19
N CYS A 139 -2.14 20.32 3.41
CA CYS A 139 -2.58 18.95 3.65
C CYS A 139 -4.00 18.75 3.12
N ASN A 140 -4.24 17.64 2.41
CA ASN A 140 -5.58 17.31 1.90
C ASN A 140 -6.49 16.71 2.96
N LEU A 141 -5.97 16.34 4.14
CA LEU A 141 -6.75 15.84 5.25
C LEU A 141 -7.09 16.98 6.22
N PRO A 142 -8.37 17.38 6.37
CA PRO A 142 -8.75 18.38 7.36
C PRO A 142 -8.63 17.82 8.78
N MET A 143 -8.34 18.68 9.76
CA MET A 143 -8.17 18.27 11.16
C MET A 143 -9.42 17.58 11.73
N SER A 144 -10.62 17.97 11.30
CA SER A 144 -11.87 17.32 11.67
C SER A 144 -11.93 15.83 11.31
N ASN A 145 -11.15 15.39 10.33
CA ASN A 145 -11.15 14.02 9.83
C ASN A 145 -9.92 13.21 10.25
N TYR A 146 -9.03 13.75 11.09
CA TYR A 146 -7.86 13.00 11.58
C TYR A 146 -8.25 11.71 12.29
N ARG A 147 -9.32 11.76 13.12
CA ARG A 147 -9.84 10.56 13.80
C ARG A 147 -10.35 9.53 12.81
N LYS A 148 -11.17 9.95 11.85
CA LYS A 148 -11.70 9.07 10.81
C LYS A 148 -10.58 8.38 10.01
N PHE A 149 -9.53 9.13 9.66
CA PHE A 149 -8.39 8.55 8.96
C PHE A 149 -7.59 7.57 9.84
N ALA A 150 -7.40 7.89 11.11
CA ALA A 150 -6.73 6.98 12.04
C ALA A 150 -7.51 5.67 12.22
N ASP A 151 -8.81 5.76 12.41
CA ASP A 151 -9.69 4.60 12.56
C ASP A 151 -9.71 3.76 11.26
N TYR A 152 -9.78 4.40 10.08
CA TYR A 152 -9.64 3.75 8.79
C TYR A 152 -8.32 2.99 8.66
N PHE A 153 -7.21 3.67 8.95
CA PHE A 153 -5.87 3.08 8.82
C PHE A 153 -5.68 1.89 9.76
N LEU A 154 -6.12 2.02 11.02
CA LEU A 154 -6.04 0.95 12.02
C LEU A 154 -6.91 -0.25 11.62
N THR A 155 -8.15 -0.02 11.19
CA THR A 155 -9.06 -1.08 10.78
C THR A 155 -8.52 -1.86 9.58
N CYS A 156 -8.02 -1.16 8.57
CA CYS A 156 -7.41 -1.80 7.40
C CYS A 156 -6.12 -2.55 7.77
N THR A 157 -5.31 -1.99 8.66
CA THR A 157 -4.08 -2.63 9.14
C THR A 157 -4.39 -3.92 9.89
N GLN A 158 -5.39 -3.90 10.79
CA GLN A 158 -5.81 -5.10 11.51
C GLN A 158 -6.31 -6.18 10.55
N ALA A 159 -7.14 -5.80 9.58
CA ALA A 159 -7.61 -6.75 8.56
C ALA A 159 -6.46 -7.40 7.78
N LEU A 160 -5.44 -6.63 7.41
CA LEU A 160 -4.25 -7.18 6.72
C LEU A 160 -3.46 -8.16 7.61
N ILE A 161 -3.36 -7.88 8.92
CA ILE A 161 -2.74 -8.79 9.91
C ILE A 161 -3.56 -10.08 10.01
N ASP A 162 -4.88 -9.97 10.07
CA ASP A 162 -5.79 -11.13 10.20
C ASP A 162 -5.82 -12.00 8.91
N MET A 163 -5.41 -11.44 7.79
CA MET A 163 -5.29 -12.17 6.52
C MET A 163 -3.99 -13.00 6.40
N GLY A 164 -3.04 -12.85 7.33
CA GLY A 164 -1.76 -13.55 7.36
C GLY A 164 -0.65 -12.66 6.88
#